data_a89bcb2521c1be41193ebd6cda5b20ff
#
_entry.id   a89bcb2521c1be41193ebd6cda5b20ff
#
_cell.length_a   1.000
_cell.length_b   1.000
_cell.length_c   1.000
_cell.angle_alpha   90.00
_cell.angle_beta   90.00
_cell.angle_gamma   90.00
#
_symmetry.space_group_name_H-M   'P 1'
#
loop_
_entity.id
_entity.type
_entity.pdbx_description
1 polymer ?
#
loop_
_entity_poly.entity_id
_entity_poly.type
_entity_poly.pdbx_seq_one_letter_code
_entity_poly.pdbx_strand_id
1 'polypeptide(L)'
;MLKKAYIEITNRCNLHCTFCPGTRREKQFMTVEAFSSLLPKLRPWTDYLYVYLHVMGEPLSHPQLAELLSLAAARERKVCITTNGTLLARQTETLLAAPTLHKVSVSLHSFEGNDGAQEREREYLDAVWAFADRAATRGVIVALRLWNEGGAETRNGAIEAFLHEKCPGEWPEPRGGS
;
A
#
# COMPACT_ATOMS: atom_id res chain seq x y z
N MET A 1 18.87 8.36 14.47
CA MET A 1 18.84 8.94 13.12
C MET A 1 17.52 8.59 12.45
N LEU A 2 16.65 9.57 12.12
CA LEU A 2 15.34 9.32 11.54
C LEU A 2 15.48 9.04 10.04
N LYS A 3 15.23 7.80 9.62
CA LYS A 3 15.22 7.41 8.19
C LYS A 3 13.80 7.19 7.65
N LYS A 4 12.84 7.01 8.53
CA LYS A 4 11.45 6.69 8.20
C LYS A 4 10.52 7.50 9.09
N ALA A 5 9.44 8.03 8.51
CA ALA A 5 8.35 8.65 9.23
C ALA A 5 7.03 8.04 8.76
N TYR A 6 6.15 7.73 9.70
CA TYR A 6 4.80 7.27 9.41
C TYR A 6 3.85 8.43 9.61
N ILE A 7 3.09 8.76 8.58
CA ILE A 7 2.06 9.79 8.58
C ILE A 7 0.75 9.13 8.20
N GLU A 8 -0.15 8.98 9.15
CA GLU A 8 -1.49 8.48 8.88
C GLU A 8 -2.29 9.58 8.18
N ILE A 9 -2.40 9.50 6.87
CA ILE A 9 -3.17 10.48 6.08
C ILE A 9 -4.68 10.24 6.17
N THR A 10 -5.10 9.05 6.60
CA THR A 10 -6.47 8.71 6.91
C THR A 10 -6.54 7.47 7.80
N ASN A 11 -7.57 7.42 8.64
CA ASN A 11 -7.96 6.22 9.37
C ASN A 11 -9.28 5.61 8.84
N ARG A 12 -9.76 6.10 7.69
CA ARG A 12 -10.87 5.49 6.95
C ARG A 12 -10.36 4.33 6.11
N CYS A 13 -11.12 3.25 6.10
CA CYS A 13 -10.86 2.10 5.23
C CYS A 13 -12.16 1.71 4.52
N ASN A 14 -12.05 1.28 3.29
CA ASN A 14 -13.17 0.78 2.49
C ASN A 14 -13.42 -0.73 2.72
N LEU A 15 -12.61 -1.38 3.56
CA LEU A 15 -12.76 -2.77 3.98
C LEU A 15 -12.98 -2.87 5.50
N HIS A 16 -13.46 -4.03 5.94
CA HIS A 16 -13.70 -4.39 7.34
C HIS A 16 -13.12 -5.76 7.65
N CYS A 17 -11.80 -5.92 7.40
CA CYS A 17 -11.12 -7.20 7.56
C CYS A 17 -11.28 -7.76 8.99
N THR A 18 -11.61 -9.04 9.09
CA THR A 18 -11.87 -9.74 10.37
C THR A 18 -10.68 -9.70 11.34
N PHE A 19 -9.46 -9.66 10.82
CA PHE A 19 -8.22 -9.61 11.59
C PHE A 19 -7.77 -8.17 11.93
N CYS A 20 -8.43 -7.15 11.39
CA CYS A 20 -8.02 -5.77 11.62
C CYS A 20 -8.58 -5.25 12.96
N PRO A 21 -7.74 -4.74 13.89
CA PRO A 21 -8.22 -4.21 15.17
C PRO A 21 -9.07 -2.95 15.01
N GLY A 22 -9.04 -2.35 13.82
CA GLY A 22 -9.76 -1.11 13.56
C GLY A 22 -9.26 0.07 14.39
N THR A 23 -10.04 1.13 14.46
CA THR A 23 -9.77 2.28 15.31
C THR A 23 -11.04 2.80 15.95
N ARG A 24 -10.93 3.25 17.22
CA ARG A 24 -12.00 3.91 17.97
C ARG A 24 -12.02 5.43 17.75
N ARG A 25 -10.97 5.98 17.10
CA ARG A 25 -10.92 7.40 16.76
C ARG A 25 -11.97 7.75 15.72
N GLU A 26 -12.43 9.00 15.72
CA GLU A 26 -13.28 9.52 14.66
C GLU A 26 -12.64 9.29 13.29
N LYS A 27 -13.44 8.85 12.33
CA LYS A 27 -13.00 8.54 10.97
C LYS A 27 -12.80 9.83 10.17
N GLN A 28 -11.54 10.11 9.77
CA GLN A 28 -11.22 11.36 9.08
C GLN A 28 -10.11 11.21 8.04
N PHE A 29 -10.01 12.20 7.18
CA PHE A 29 -8.87 12.42 6.30
C PHE A 29 -8.00 13.56 6.85
N MET A 30 -6.69 13.44 6.72
CA MET A 30 -5.78 14.55 7.01
C MET A 30 -5.97 15.63 5.95
N THR A 31 -6.06 16.88 6.36
CA THR A 31 -6.16 17.97 5.38
C THR A 31 -4.79 18.23 4.71
N VAL A 32 -4.84 18.82 3.52
CA VAL A 32 -3.64 19.21 2.75
C VAL A 32 -2.77 20.18 3.55
N GLU A 33 -3.40 21.13 4.25
CA GLU A 33 -2.73 22.13 5.09
C GLU A 33 -2.01 21.47 6.27
N ALA A 34 -2.68 20.50 6.94
CA ALA A 34 -2.06 19.76 8.05
C ALA A 34 -0.84 18.97 7.55
N PHE A 35 -0.97 18.26 6.43
CA PHE A 35 0.13 17.53 5.82
C PHE A 35 1.27 18.46 5.41
N SER A 36 0.98 19.55 4.73
CA SER A 36 1.96 20.55 4.30
C SER A 36 2.71 21.17 5.49
N SER A 37 2.02 21.45 6.60
CA SER A 37 2.63 22.01 7.81
C SER A 37 3.49 20.99 8.57
N LEU A 38 3.22 19.70 8.42
CA LEU A 38 3.95 18.62 9.08
C LEU A 38 5.29 18.34 8.38
N LEU A 39 5.32 18.32 7.05
CA LEU A 39 6.51 17.93 6.27
C LEU A 39 7.80 18.70 6.64
N PRO A 40 7.80 20.02 6.86
CA PRO A 40 9.00 20.75 7.27
C PRO A 40 9.52 20.38 8.65
N LYS A 41 8.65 19.85 9.53
CA LYS A 41 9.02 19.43 10.89
C LYS A 41 9.79 18.10 10.88
N LEU A 42 9.66 17.32 9.80
CA LEU A 42 10.40 16.09 9.60
C LEU A 42 11.79 16.41 9.05
N ARG A 43 12.76 16.50 9.93
CA ARG A 43 14.16 16.74 9.55
C ARG A 43 14.85 15.41 9.27
N PRO A 44 15.24 15.14 8.03
CA PRO A 44 16.06 13.95 7.73
C PRO A 44 17.47 14.16 8.30
N TRP A 45 18.04 13.08 8.81
CA TRP A 45 19.46 13.03 9.20
C TRP A 45 20.33 12.44 8.07
N THR A 46 19.70 12.17 6.93
CA THR A 46 20.29 11.66 5.70
C THR A 46 19.74 12.46 4.53
N ASP A 47 20.31 12.33 3.34
CA ASP A 47 19.93 13.06 2.13
C ASP A 47 18.47 12.83 1.73
N TYR A 48 17.83 11.77 2.23
CA TYR A 48 16.42 11.49 1.98
C TYR A 48 15.72 10.83 3.17
N LEU A 49 14.42 11.11 3.28
CA LEU A 49 13.53 10.54 4.28
C LEU A 49 12.41 9.74 3.56
N TYR A 50 12.21 8.50 4.00
CA TYR A 50 11.07 7.70 3.61
C TYR A 50 9.84 8.09 4.42
N VAL A 51 8.79 8.52 3.74
CA VAL A 51 7.51 8.87 4.37
C VAL A 51 6.49 7.78 4.03
N TYR A 52 6.00 7.10 5.05
CA TYR A 52 5.00 6.05 4.95
C TYR A 52 3.62 6.66 5.21
N LEU A 53 2.75 6.69 4.20
CA LEU A 53 1.45 7.35 4.26
C LEU A 53 0.33 6.44 4.80
N HIS A 54 0.67 5.55 5.72
CA HIS A 54 -0.27 4.60 6.31
C HIS A 54 0.06 4.31 7.77
N VAL A 55 -0.95 4.08 8.57
CA VAL A 55 -0.91 3.41 9.89
C VAL A 55 -2.17 2.57 10.00
N MET A 56 -3.33 3.21 10.13
CA MET A 56 -4.66 2.60 9.98
C MET A 56 -5.32 3.13 8.70
N GLY A 57 -6.44 2.53 8.31
CA GLY A 57 -7.21 2.96 7.14
C GLY A 57 -6.60 2.54 5.80
N GLU A 58 -7.17 3.06 4.71
CA GLU A 58 -6.75 2.80 3.34
C GLU A 58 -6.29 4.11 2.68
N PRO A 59 -4.97 4.30 2.47
CA PRO A 59 -4.42 5.54 1.92
C PRO A 59 -4.98 5.90 0.54
N LEU A 60 -5.26 4.90 -0.31
CA LEU A 60 -5.78 5.12 -1.66
C LEU A 60 -7.23 5.64 -1.67
N SER A 61 -7.91 5.62 -0.52
CA SER A 61 -9.24 6.22 -0.36
C SER A 61 -9.19 7.74 -0.14
N HIS A 62 -7.99 8.32 0.07
CA HIS A 62 -7.86 9.74 0.35
C HIS A 62 -8.26 10.58 -0.86
N PRO A 63 -9.23 11.50 -0.75
CA PRO A 63 -9.77 12.26 -1.89
C PRO A 63 -8.72 13.19 -2.54
N GLN A 64 -7.76 13.66 -1.78
CA GLN A 64 -6.69 14.56 -2.24
C GLN A 64 -5.32 13.85 -2.29
N LEU A 65 -5.29 12.55 -2.56
CA LEU A 65 -4.05 11.77 -2.59
C LEU A 65 -3.00 12.37 -3.54
N ALA A 66 -3.42 12.79 -4.74
CA ALA A 66 -2.52 13.39 -5.74
C ALA A 66 -1.81 14.64 -5.19
N GLU A 67 -2.54 15.46 -4.45
CA GLU A 67 -2.04 16.70 -3.87
C GLU A 67 -1.03 16.43 -2.75
N LEU A 68 -1.33 15.46 -1.88
CA LEU A 68 -0.39 15.02 -0.84
C LEU A 68 0.90 14.45 -1.43
N LEU A 69 0.80 13.66 -2.50
CA LEU A 69 1.96 13.11 -3.21
C LEU A 69 2.81 14.23 -3.84
N SER A 70 2.18 15.23 -4.42
CA SER A 70 2.86 16.40 -4.99
C SER A 70 3.60 17.22 -3.93
N LEU A 71 2.99 17.41 -2.76
CA LEU A 71 3.65 18.09 -1.63
C LEU A 71 4.85 17.30 -1.08
N ALA A 72 4.75 15.98 -1.02
CA ALA A 72 5.87 15.14 -0.64
C ALA A 72 7.02 15.24 -1.65
N ALA A 73 6.69 15.25 -2.95
CA ALA A 73 7.66 15.39 -4.03
C ALA A 73 8.37 16.75 -3.99
N ALA A 74 7.65 17.86 -3.76
CA ALA A 74 8.21 19.19 -3.60
C ALA A 74 9.19 19.31 -2.41
N ARG A 75 9.21 18.35 -1.53
CA ARG A 75 10.12 18.24 -0.38
C ARG A 75 11.10 17.07 -0.50
N GLU A 76 11.22 16.48 -1.69
CA GLU A 76 12.13 15.37 -2.00
C GLU A 76 11.95 14.16 -1.05
N ARG A 77 10.69 13.94 -0.58
CA ARG A 77 10.37 12.83 0.32
C ARG A 77 10.04 11.58 -0.49
N LYS A 78 10.76 10.50 -0.27
CA LYS A 78 10.45 9.19 -0.85
C LYS A 78 9.19 8.62 -0.22
N VAL A 79 8.14 8.47 -1.00
CA VAL A 79 6.84 7.99 -0.51
C VAL A 79 6.75 6.48 -0.55
N CYS A 80 6.30 5.91 0.56
CA CYS A 80 5.96 4.50 0.69
C CYS A 80 4.48 4.37 1.11
N ILE A 81 3.75 3.49 0.45
CA ILE A 81 2.33 3.25 0.73
C ILE A 81 2.13 1.77 1.03
N THR A 82 1.30 1.46 2.02
CA THR A 82 0.71 0.13 2.17
C THR A 82 -0.78 0.25 1.93
N THR A 83 -1.33 -0.62 1.10
CA THR A 83 -2.72 -0.60 0.65
C THR A 83 -3.31 -2.00 0.68
N ASN A 84 -4.62 -2.09 0.83
CA ASN A 84 -5.36 -3.33 0.60
C ASN A 84 -5.50 -3.70 -0.90
N GLY A 85 -5.08 -2.82 -1.80
CA GLY A 85 -5.04 -3.04 -3.23
C GLY A 85 -6.36 -2.84 -3.99
N THR A 86 -7.51 -2.78 -3.31
CA THR A 86 -8.82 -2.74 -4.00
C THR A 86 -9.06 -1.47 -4.80
N LEU A 87 -8.32 -0.41 -4.54
CA LEU A 87 -8.42 0.88 -5.25
C LEU A 87 -7.28 1.11 -6.25
N LEU A 88 -6.40 0.12 -6.46
CA LEU A 88 -5.24 0.29 -7.36
C LEU A 88 -5.66 0.63 -8.79
N ALA A 89 -6.63 -0.09 -9.37
CA ALA A 89 -7.09 0.19 -10.71
C ALA A 89 -7.48 1.68 -10.91
N ARG A 90 -8.16 2.26 -9.90
CA ARG A 90 -8.60 3.66 -9.91
C ARG A 90 -7.45 4.64 -9.69
N GLN A 91 -6.46 4.28 -8.87
CA GLN A 91 -5.41 5.18 -8.42
C GLN A 91 -4.07 5.01 -9.15
N THR A 92 -4.00 4.08 -10.10
CA THR A 92 -2.75 3.79 -10.83
C THR A 92 -2.13 5.03 -11.43
N GLU A 93 -2.89 5.85 -12.14
CA GLU A 93 -2.36 7.06 -12.80
C GLU A 93 -1.87 8.07 -11.76
N THR A 94 -2.62 8.27 -10.69
CA THR A 94 -2.23 9.17 -9.58
C THR A 94 -0.91 8.73 -8.95
N LEU A 95 -0.78 7.43 -8.68
CA LEU A 95 0.42 6.87 -8.06
C LEU A 95 1.64 6.97 -8.99
N LEU A 96 1.47 6.57 -10.25
CA LEU A 96 2.57 6.55 -11.21
C LEU A 96 2.96 7.96 -11.70
N ALA A 97 2.11 8.96 -11.55
CA ALA A 97 2.46 10.35 -11.79
C ALA A 97 3.34 10.96 -10.68
N ALA A 98 3.41 10.35 -9.50
CA ALA A 98 4.17 10.87 -8.37
C ALA A 98 5.67 10.54 -8.51
N PRO A 99 6.55 11.54 -8.71
CA PRO A 99 7.96 11.30 -9.04
C PRO A 99 8.77 10.73 -7.87
N THR A 100 8.28 10.88 -6.64
CA THR A 100 8.96 10.36 -5.45
C THR A 100 8.29 9.11 -4.86
N LEU A 101 7.32 8.52 -5.57
CA LEU A 101 6.78 7.21 -5.17
C LEU A 101 7.90 6.18 -5.23
N HIS A 102 8.23 5.61 -4.09
CA HIS A 102 9.34 4.68 -3.96
C HIS A 102 8.88 3.22 -3.82
N LYS A 103 7.83 3.01 -3.03
CA LYS A 103 7.35 1.66 -2.72
C LYS A 103 5.85 1.62 -2.50
N VAL A 104 5.22 0.60 -3.06
CA VAL A 104 3.84 0.22 -2.75
C VAL A 104 3.83 -1.21 -2.23
N SER A 105 3.34 -1.41 -1.01
CA SER A 105 3.13 -2.74 -0.43
C SER A 105 1.64 -3.05 -0.50
N VAL A 106 1.28 -4.16 -1.14
CA VAL A 106 -0.10 -4.61 -1.28
C VAL A 106 -0.35 -5.76 -0.31
N SER A 107 -1.31 -5.58 0.59
CA SER A 107 -1.72 -6.59 1.57
C SER A 107 -2.78 -7.50 0.94
N LEU A 108 -2.37 -8.55 0.24
CA LEU A 108 -3.28 -9.43 -0.49
C LEU A 108 -4.28 -10.14 0.43
N HIS A 109 -3.85 -10.51 1.63
CA HIS A 109 -4.71 -11.08 2.67
C HIS A 109 -5.87 -10.17 3.11
N SER A 110 -5.79 -8.85 2.87
CA SER A 110 -6.88 -7.93 3.20
C SER A 110 -8.14 -8.21 2.38
N PHE A 111 -7.98 -8.75 1.18
CA PHE A 111 -9.12 -9.11 0.33
C PHE A 111 -9.87 -10.31 0.90
N GLU A 112 -9.16 -11.29 1.47
CA GLU A 112 -9.73 -12.51 2.04
C GLU A 112 -10.59 -12.24 3.29
N GLY A 113 -10.20 -11.27 4.10
CA GLY A 113 -10.89 -10.91 5.33
C GLY A 113 -12.25 -10.22 5.15
N ASN A 114 -12.83 -10.27 3.93
CA ASN A 114 -14.11 -9.62 3.59
C ASN A 114 -15.05 -10.57 2.88
N ASP A 115 -16.33 -10.51 3.21
CA ASP A 115 -17.37 -11.34 2.58
C ASP A 115 -17.48 -11.07 1.08
N GLY A 116 -17.74 -12.13 0.28
CA GLY A 116 -17.90 -12.05 -1.17
C GLY A 116 -16.62 -11.79 -1.96
N ALA A 117 -15.46 -11.87 -1.32
CA ALA A 117 -14.16 -11.68 -1.97
C ALA A 117 -13.90 -12.71 -3.07
N GLN A 118 -14.39 -13.92 -2.90
CA GLN A 118 -14.12 -15.07 -3.80
C GLN A 118 -14.54 -14.83 -5.24
N GLU A 119 -15.70 -14.23 -5.44
CA GLU A 119 -16.28 -14.01 -6.78
C GLU A 119 -15.47 -12.99 -7.60
N ARG A 120 -14.70 -12.12 -6.94
CA ARG A 120 -13.91 -11.03 -7.58
C ARG A 120 -12.40 -11.18 -7.39
N GLU A 121 -11.95 -12.31 -6.89
CA GLU A 121 -10.52 -12.52 -6.59
C GLU A 121 -9.63 -12.37 -7.83
N ARG A 122 -10.02 -12.99 -8.94
CA ARG A 122 -9.25 -12.91 -10.18
C ARG A 122 -9.17 -11.49 -10.71
N GLU A 123 -10.28 -10.75 -10.72
CA GLU A 123 -10.31 -9.34 -11.12
C GLU A 123 -9.41 -8.48 -10.24
N TYR A 124 -9.46 -8.72 -8.92
CA TYR A 124 -8.60 -8.03 -7.95
C TYR A 124 -7.12 -8.33 -8.20
N LEU A 125 -6.74 -9.60 -8.35
CA LEU A 125 -5.35 -9.99 -8.58
C LEU A 125 -4.83 -9.47 -9.92
N ASP A 126 -5.64 -9.49 -10.98
CA ASP A 126 -5.27 -8.93 -12.28
C ASP A 126 -5.05 -7.41 -12.19
N ALA A 127 -5.86 -6.68 -11.42
CA ALA A 127 -5.67 -5.25 -11.18
C ALA A 127 -4.38 -4.95 -10.40
N VAL A 128 -4.10 -5.75 -9.36
CA VAL A 128 -2.84 -5.65 -8.59
C VAL A 128 -1.64 -5.91 -9.48
N TRP A 129 -1.70 -6.95 -10.31
CA TRP A 129 -0.61 -7.29 -11.22
C TRP A 129 -0.38 -6.21 -12.28
N ALA A 130 -1.46 -5.71 -12.90
CA ALA A 130 -1.36 -4.64 -13.90
C ALA A 130 -0.70 -3.38 -13.33
N PHE A 131 -1.00 -3.05 -12.07
CA PHE A 131 -0.31 -1.97 -11.38
C PHE A 131 1.17 -2.32 -11.15
N ALA A 132 1.47 -3.53 -10.65
CA ALA A 132 2.84 -3.95 -10.34
C ALA A 132 3.75 -3.91 -11.57
N ASP A 133 3.28 -4.41 -12.70
CA ASP A 133 4.00 -4.42 -13.97
C ASP A 133 4.35 -2.99 -14.42
N ARG A 134 3.36 -2.10 -14.43
CA ARG A 134 3.57 -0.69 -14.79
C ARG A 134 4.46 0.06 -13.79
N ALA A 135 4.34 -0.24 -12.50
CA ALA A 135 5.15 0.37 -11.46
C ALA A 135 6.62 -0.04 -11.56
N ALA A 136 6.90 -1.30 -11.90
CA ALA A 136 8.25 -1.81 -12.10
C ALA A 136 8.98 -1.08 -13.22
N THR A 137 8.31 -0.77 -14.35
CA THR A 137 8.92 -0.01 -15.45
C THR A 137 9.32 1.42 -15.07
N ARG A 138 8.80 1.93 -13.94
CA ARG A 138 9.13 3.25 -13.37
C ARG A 138 10.08 3.18 -12.17
N GLY A 139 10.61 2.00 -11.87
CA GLY A 139 11.52 1.79 -10.74
C GLY A 139 10.85 1.85 -9.37
N VAL A 140 9.52 1.74 -9.31
CA VAL A 140 8.77 1.66 -8.07
C VAL A 140 8.80 0.22 -7.54
N ILE A 141 9.19 0.04 -6.29
CA ILE A 141 9.19 -1.27 -5.65
C ILE A 141 7.74 -1.67 -5.31
N VAL A 142 7.29 -2.80 -5.82
CA VAL A 142 6.01 -3.38 -5.41
C VAL A 142 6.26 -4.62 -4.56
N ALA A 143 5.74 -4.63 -3.34
CA ALA A 143 5.83 -5.76 -2.42
C ALA A 143 4.43 -6.35 -2.21
N LEU A 144 4.22 -7.55 -2.71
CA LEU A 144 3.00 -8.33 -2.47
C LEU A 144 3.16 -9.06 -1.14
N ARG A 145 2.18 -8.92 -0.23
CA ARG A 145 2.26 -9.45 1.12
C ARG A 145 1.17 -10.48 1.35
N LEU A 146 1.59 -11.68 1.72
CA LEU A 146 0.79 -12.76 2.27
C LEU A 146 1.15 -12.92 3.75
N TRP A 147 0.17 -13.06 4.63
CA TRP A 147 0.40 -13.07 6.08
C TRP A 147 0.07 -14.41 6.75
N ASN A 148 -0.54 -15.32 6.03
CA ASN A 148 -1.20 -16.50 6.62
C ASN A 148 -0.37 -17.78 6.50
N GLU A 149 0.90 -17.77 6.90
CA GLU A 149 1.61 -19.02 7.11
C GLU A 149 1.00 -19.74 8.33
N GLY A 150 0.33 -20.87 8.08
CA GLY A 150 -0.15 -21.78 9.12
C GLY A 150 -1.51 -21.45 9.75
N GLY A 151 -2.28 -20.49 9.20
CA GLY A 151 -3.66 -20.23 9.59
C GLY A 151 -4.68 -21.18 8.94
N ALA A 152 -5.94 -21.14 9.39
CA ALA A 152 -7.04 -21.91 8.81
C ALA A 152 -7.44 -21.44 7.39
N GLU A 153 -6.90 -20.33 6.92
CA GLU A 153 -7.21 -19.73 5.62
C GLU A 153 -6.25 -20.23 4.55
N THR A 154 -6.80 -20.96 3.59
CA THR A 154 -6.06 -21.80 2.63
C THR A 154 -5.84 -21.13 1.27
N ARG A 155 -6.03 -19.80 1.15
CA ARG A 155 -6.02 -19.12 -0.15
C ARG A 155 -4.63 -18.75 -0.67
N ASN A 156 -3.61 -18.79 0.18
CA ASN A 156 -2.25 -18.49 -0.26
C ASN A 156 -1.85 -19.30 -1.49
N GLY A 157 -2.21 -20.58 -1.53
CA GLY A 157 -1.91 -21.44 -2.69
C GLY A 157 -2.52 -20.98 -4.01
N ALA A 158 -3.73 -20.43 -4.00
CA ALA A 158 -4.37 -19.87 -5.20
C ALA A 158 -3.71 -18.57 -5.65
N ILE A 159 -3.36 -17.71 -4.69
CA ILE A 159 -2.65 -16.46 -4.96
C ILE A 159 -1.23 -16.75 -5.47
N GLU A 160 -0.53 -17.68 -4.85
CA GLU A 160 0.81 -18.11 -5.28
C GLU A 160 0.77 -18.70 -6.70
N ALA A 161 -0.21 -19.57 -7.00
CA ALA A 161 -0.39 -20.11 -8.34
C ALA A 161 -0.62 -19.00 -9.38
N PHE A 162 -1.44 -17.99 -9.05
CA PHE A 162 -1.64 -16.83 -9.92
C PHE A 162 -0.33 -16.07 -10.13
N LEU A 163 0.44 -15.83 -9.08
CA LEU A 163 1.70 -15.09 -9.17
C LEU A 163 2.74 -15.87 -10.02
N HIS A 164 2.81 -17.20 -9.87
CA HIS A 164 3.67 -18.04 -10.71
C HIS A 164 3.24 -18.05 -12.17
N GLU A 165 1.92 -18.00 -12.46
CA GLU A 165 1.41 -17.84 -13.84
C GLU A 165 1.91 -16.53 -14.46
N LYS A 166 1.90 -15.43 -13.70
CA LYS A 166 2.27 -14.09 -14.19
C LYS A 166 3.78 -13.88 -14.26
N CYS A 167 4.53 -14.48 -13.37
CA CYS A 167 5.98 -14.36 -13.27
C CYS A 167 6.62 -15.73 -13.05
N PRO A 168 6.75 -16.53 -14.13
CA PRO A 168 7.37 -17.85 -14.04
C PRO A 168 8.87 -17.70 -13.70
N GLY A 169 9.34 -18.55 -12.77
CA GLY A 169 10.74 -18.56 -12.33
C GLY A 169 10.90 -19.13 -10.93
N GLU A 170 12.14 -19.16 -10.45
CA GLU A 170 12.43 -19.51 -9.06
C GLU A 170 12.11 -18.31 -8.15
N TRP A 171 11.23 -18.53 -7.20
CA TRP A 171 10.89 -17.55 -6.18
C TRP A 171 11.72 -17.83 -4.92
N PRO A 172 12.23 -16.80 -4.23
CA PRO A 172 12.94 -17.03 -2.98
C PRO A 172 11.98 -17.66 -1.97
N GLU A 173 12.50 -18.63 -1.22
CA GLU A 173 11.78 -19.21 -0.10
C GLU A 173 11.16 -18.13 0.79
N PRO A 174 9.90 -18.31 1.23
CA PRO A 174 9.28 -17.39 2.17
C PRO A 174 10.16 -17.25 3.40
N ARG A 175 10.53 -16.04 3.73
CA ARG A 175 11.25 -15.80 4.98
C ARG A 175 10.23 -15.91 6.11
N GLY A 176 10.24 -17.03 6.81
CA GLY A 176 9.44 -17.22 8.02
C GLY A 176 9.66 -16.02 8.95
N GLY A 177 8.57 -15.33 9.29
CA GLY A 177 8.60 -14.26 10.25
C GLY A 177 8.82 -14.85 11.65
N SER A 178 9.96 -14.59 12.24
CA SER A 178 10.18 -14.74 13.68
C SER A 178 9.68 -13.50 14.41
#